data_fd0d3a8b529caf8e96a4b07627813634
#
_entry.id   fd0d3a8b529caf8e96a4b07627813634
#
_cell.length_a   1.000
_cell.length_b   1.000
_cell.length_c   1.000
_cell.angle_alpha   90.00
_cell.angle_beta   90.00
_cell.angle_gamma   90.00
#
_symmetry.space_group_name_H-M   'P 1'
#
loop_
_entity.id
_entity.type
_entity.pdbx_description
1 polymer ?
#
loop_
_entity_poly.entity_id
_entity_poly.type
_entity_poly.pdbx_seq_one_letter_code
_entity_poly.pdbx_strand_id
1 'polypeptide(L)'
;PEDVLTGEQMDRLERAYESETPVYIVGPDEVMTADSRPARGGMLTWHFLADEVRDFAWASSKTYVWDAAGFSYPGEDRVIAAHSMYPRDAMPLWNDISTAAVIQTLKTYGEMAFEYPYPKASNVNGPAGGMEYPMVAFCGARPRPMGDNATEAELAQGYSNGLKYALIGVTIHEVGHNWFPMIVNSDERKWTWMDEGLNTFLQHYAEVELDPEFPRWRGSPQAIVEYMRDPDQFPIMTHSDLIAKDFGNNGYAKPAAGLTMLREAVLGPEVFDDAFSGYAQRWAFKKPQPSDFFRSMEEGAGEDLAWMWRGWFYTTHANDQRIADVSRQDTEELLGSAERGRYYYRIT
;
A
#
# COMPACT_ATOMS: atom_id res chain seq x y z
N PRO A 1 -24.68 18.86 -1.82
CA PRO A 1 -23.56 19.59 -2.47
C PRO A 1 -23.97 21.01 -2.88
N GLU A 2 -25.15 21.21 -3.45
CA GLU A 2 -25.68 22.49 -4.01
C GLU A 2 -25.60 23.69 -3.06
N ASP A 3 -25.65 23.46 -1.75
CA ASP A 3 -25.55 24.54 -0.75
C ASP A 3 -24.10 24.98 -0.48
N VAL A 4 -23.12 24.17 -0.85
CA VAL A 4 -21.71 24.34 -0.46
C VAL A 4 -20.73 24.40 -1.64
N LEU A 5 -21.17 23.99 -2.84
CA LEU A 5 -20.41 24.09 -4.09
C LEU A 5 -21.06 25.11 -5.04
N THR A 6 -20.28 25.68 -5.93
CA THR A 6 -20.80 26.47 -7.04
C THR A 6 -21.39 25.52 -8.11
N GLY A 7 -22.25 26.04 -9.00
CA GLY A 7 -22.76 25.25 -10.13
C GLY A 7 -21.64 24.70 -11.00
N GLU A 8 -20.60 25.51 -11.27
CA GLU A 8 -19.45 25.07 -12.05
C GLU A 8 -18.64 23.97 -11.36
N GLN A 9 -18.48 24.03 -10.02
CA GLN A 9 -17.81 22.96 -9.26
C GLN A 9 -18.62 21.66 -9.29
N MET A 10 -19.95 21.74 -9.29
CA MET A 10 -20.82 20.58 -9.44
C MET A 10 -20.70 19.95 -10.83
N ASP A 11 -20.73 20.77 -11.89
CA ASP A 11 -20.53 20.28 -13.26
C ASP A 11 -19.15 19.62 -13.46
N ARG A 12 -18.12 20.17 -12.81
CA ARG A 12 -16.77 19.60 -12.83
C ARG A 12 -16.71 18.29 -12.05
N LEU A 13 -17.39 18.20 -10.92
CA LEU A 13 -17.48 16.99 -10.13
C LEU A 13 -18.19 15.86 -10.89
N GLU A 14 -19.30 16.17 -11.56
CA GLU A 14 -19.99 15.20 -12.43
C GLU A 14 -19.08 14.71 -13.55
N ARG A 15 -18.36 15.61 -14.23
CA ARG A 15 -17.38 15.23 -15.26
C ARG A 15 -16.22 14.39 -14.70
N ALA A 16 -15.81 14.62 -13.46
CA ALA A 16 -14.76 13.83 -12.83
C ALA A 16 -15.16 12.37 -12.63
N TYR A 17 -16.44 12.09 -12.35
CA TYR A 17 -16.96 10.73 -12.25
C TYR A 17 -16.92 9.96 -13.57
N GLU A 18 -16.93 10.68 -14.70
CA GLU A 18 -16.90 10.10 -16.05
C GLU A 18 -15.47 10.08 -16.63
N SER A 19 -14.49 10.63 -15.91
CA SER A 19 -13.12 10.81 -16.38
C SER A 19 -12.14 9.87 -15.66
N GLU A 20 -11.35 9.13 -16.42
CA GLU A 20 -10.22 8.34 -15.91
C GLU A 20 -9.00 9.20 -15.56
N THR A 21 -9.01 10.47 -15.95
CA THR A 21 -7.93 11.44 -15.66
C THR A 21 -8.43 12.55 -14.75
N PRO A 22 -7.56 13.09 -13.85
CA PRO A 22 -7.99 14.10 -12.88
C PRO A 22 -8.62 15.34 -13.52
N VAL A 23 -9.77 15.75 -13.01
CA VAL A 23 -10.47 16.98 -13.32
C VAL A 23 -10.40 17.90 -12.11
N TYR A 24 -9.96 19.15 -12.30
CA TYR A 24 -10.00 20.13 -11.21
C TYR A 24 -11.43 20.54 -10.86
N ILE A 25 -11.81 20.27 -9.63
CA ILE A 25 -13.06 20.78 -9.04
C ILE A 25 -12.84 22.21 -8.53
N VAL A 26 -11.70 22.43 -7.85
CA VAL A 26 -11.17 23.75 -7.50
C VAL A 26 -9.76 23.84 -8.08
N GLY A 27 -9.58 24.65 -9.11
CA GLY A 27 -8.31 24.77 -9.80
C GLY A 27 -7.29 25.65 -9.09
N PRO A 28 -5.99 25.56 -9.46
CA PRO A 28 -4.93 26.33 -8.81
C PRO A 28 -5.07 27.85 -9.01
N ASP A 29 -5.71 28.30 -10.07
CA ASP A 29 -5.87 29.74 -10.37
C ASP A 29 -7.07 30.36 -9.66
N GLU A 30 -8.06 29.56 -9.27
CA GLU A 30 -9.25 30.02 -8.56
C GLU A 30 -9.17 29.84 -7.03
N VAL A 31 -8.24 29.03 -6.55
CA VAL A 31 -8.01 28.84 -5.12
C VAL A 31 -7.77 30.18 -4.41
N MET A 32 -8.45 30.42 -3.29
CA MET A 32 -8.46 31.68 -2.53
C MET A 32 -9.17 32.87 -3.21
N THR A 33 -9.71 32.72 -4.41
CA THR A 33 -10.57 33.73 -5.03
C THR A 33 -12.03 33.56 -4.61
N ALA A 34 -12.88 34.50 -4.98
CA ALA A 34 -14.32 34.41 -4.75
C ALA A 34 -14.95 33.22 -5.52
N ASP A 35 -14.37 32.87 -6.67
CA ASP A 35 -14.87 31.81 -7.55
C ASP A 35 -14.70 30.40 -6.97
N SER A 36 -13.78 30.23 -5.99
CA SER A 36 -13.54 28.96 -5.32
C SER A 36 -14.65 28.53 -4.33
N ARG A 37 -15.68 29.37 -4.16
CA ARG A 37 -16.77 29.11 -3.19
C ARG A 37 -18.08 29.77 -3.64
N PRO A 38 -19.23 29.28 -3.16
CA PRO A 38 -20.52 29.91 -3.46
C PRO A 38 -20.53 31.40 -3.07
N ALA A 39 -21.16 32.22 -3.88
CA ALA A 39 -21.36 33.65 -3.63
C ALA A 39 -22.21 33.95 -2.36
N ARG A 40 -22.78 32.94 -1.77
CA ARG A 40 -23.58 32.97 -0.55
C ARG A 40 -22.73 33.37 0.64
N GLY A 41 -22.96 34.55 1.19
CA GLY A 41 -22.26 34.98 2.41
C GLY A 41 -22.73 34.23 3.66
N GLY A 42 -21.90 34.27 4.72
CA GLY A 42 -22.22 33.70 6.02
C GLY A 42 -21.62 32.30 6.25
N MET A 43 -22.20 31.57 7.18
CA MET A 43 -21.78 30.20 7.51
C MET A 43 -22.45 29.19 6.57
N LEU A 44 -21.66 28.21 6.11
CA LEU A 44 -22.14 27.07 5.34
C LEU A 44 -22.17 25.84 6.26
N THR A 45 -23.22 25.04 6.13
CA THR A 45 -23.32 23.76 6.85
C THR A 45 -22.94 22.63 5.89
N TRP A 46 -21.86 21.91 6.26
CA TRP A 46 -21.46 20.70 5.59
C TRP A 46 -22.03 19.51 6.35
N HIS A 47 -22.73 18.63 5.65
CA HIS A 47 -23.28 17.42 6.21
C HIS A 47 -22.66 16.22 5.48
N PHE A 48 -21.92 15.40 6.21
CA PHE A 48 -21.28 14.19 5.70
C PHE A 48 -21.98 12.98 6.28
N LEU A 49 -22.19 11.98 5.45
CA LEU A 49 -22.76 10.68 5.81
C LEU A 49 -21.79 9.59 5.40
N ALA A 50 -21.61 8.59 6.26
CA ALA A 50 -20.82 7.40 5.99
C ALA A 50 -21.42 6.23 6.73
N ASP A 51 -21.69 5.14 6.02
CA ASP A 51 -22.23 3.91 6.57
C ASP A 51 -21.13 2.87 6.72
N GLU A 52 -21.30 1.96 7.68
CA GLU A 52 -20.40 0.83 7.95
C GLU A 52 -18.92 1.22 8.12
N VAL A 53 -18.68 2.35 8.80
CA VAL A 53 -17.34 2.84 9.13
C VAL A 53 -17.05 2.67 10.62
N ARG A 54 -15.82 2.27 10.93
CA ARG A 54 -15.37 2.12 12.33
C ARG A 54 -14.99 3.46 12.96
N ASP A 55 -14.71 4.46 12.13
CA ASP A 55 -14.12 5.72 12.52
C ASP A 55 -14.57 6.82 11.56
N PHE A 56 -14.41 8.08 11.93
CA PHE A 56 -14.85 9.20 11.12
C PHE A 56 -13.91 10.40 11.28
N ALA A 57 -13.26 10.80 10.18
CA ALA A 57 -12.43 12.00 10.10
C ALA A 57 -12.93 12.95 9.02
N TRP A 58 -12.56 14.20 9.11
CA TRP A 58 -12.84 15.21 8.10
C TRP A 58 -11.70 16.22 8.00
N ALA A 59 -11.56 16.84 6.86
CA ALA A 59 -10.61 17.90 6.61
C ALA A 59 -11.29 19.13 6.06
N SER A 60 -10.76 20.31 6.34
CA SER A 60 -11.22 21.55 5.72
C SER A 60 -10.07 22.51 5.48
N SER A 61 -10.10 23.19 4.34
CA SER A 61 -9.14 24.20 3.96
C SER A 61 -9.78 25.26 3.07
N LYS A 62 -9.28 26.50 3.15
CA LYS A 62 -9.66 27.59 2.25
C LYS A 62 -8.71 27.73 1.06
N THR A 63 -7.61 26.98 1.06
CA THR A 63 -6.44 27.23 0.20
C THR A 63 -6.04 25.99 -0.60
N TYR A 64 -6.90 24.96 -0.64
CA TYR A 64 -6.58 23.72 -1.32
C TYR A 64 -7.14 23.69 -2.72
N VAL A 65 -6.30 23.27 -3.65
CA VAL A 65 -6.68 22.71 -4.93
C VAL A 65 -7.40 21.40 -4.67
N TRP A 66 -8.39 21.09 -5.46
CA TRP A 66 -9.12 19.85 -5.40
C TRP A 66 -9.30 19.29 -6.80
N ASP A 67 -8.74 18.12 -7.04
CA ASP A 67 -9.00 17.34 -8.25
C ASP A 67 -9.63 15.98 -7.91
N ALA A 68 -10.24 15.36 -8.90
CA ALA A 68 -10.85 14.05 -8.78
C ALA A 68 -10.91 13.33 -10.13
N ALA A 69 -11.01 12.00 -10.09
CA ALA A 69 -11.28 11.15 -11.23
C ALA A 69 -12.18 9.97 -10.81
N GLY A 70 -12.88 9.38 -11.78
CA GLY A 70 -13.69 8.19 -11.57
C GLY A 70 -12.87 6.91 -11.76
N PHE A 71 -13.23 5.88 -10.99
CA PHE A 71 -12.73 4.53 -11.15
C PHE A 71 -13.88 3.54 -11.03
N SER A 72 -13.92 2.54 -11.89
CA SER A 72 -14.87 1.42 -11.81
C SER A 72 -14.14 0.10 -12.00
N TYR A 73 -14.54 -0.92 -11.27
CA TYR A 73 -14.05 -2.27 -11.51
C TYR A 73 -14.61 -2.83 -12.83
N PRO A 74 -13.91 -3.74 -13.50
CA PRO A 74 -14.37 -4.33 -14.75
C PRO A 74 -15.75 -4.99 -14.60
N GLY A 75 -16.72 -4.55 -15.39
CA GLY A 75 -18.09 -5.07 -15.36
C GLY A 75 -19.03 -4.44 -14.32
N GLU A 76 -18.54 -3.49 -13.53
CA GLU A 76 -19.35 -2.74 -12.55
C GLU A 76 -19.78 -1.38 -13.11
N ASP A 77 -21.06 -1.02 -12.90
CA ASP A 77 -21.60 0.31 -13.23
C ASP A 77 -21.29 1.35 -12.15
N ARG A 78 -20.88 0.91 -10.97
CA ARG A 78 -20.59 1.76 -9.82
C ARG A 78 -19.28 2.48 -10.01
N VAL A 79 -19.30 3.80 -9.95
CA VAL A 79 -18.11 4.65 -9.97
C VAL A 79 -17.69 4.99 -8.56
N ILE A 80 -16.39 4.82 -8.28
CA ILE A 80 -15.71 5.24 -7.06
C ILE A 80 -14.96 6.53 -7.38
N ALA A 81 -15.24 7.60 -6.65
CA ALA A 81 -14.54 8.86 -6.85
C ALA A 81 -13.20 8.87 -6.11
N ALA A 82 -12.10 8.95 -6.85
CA ALA A 82 -10.76 9.18 -6.34
C ALA A 82 -10.51 10.69 -6.25
N HIS A 83 -10.26 11.20 -5.04
CA HIS A 83 -10.07 12.63 -4.78
C HIS A 83 -8.68 12.93 -4.26
N SER A 84 -8.14 14.10 -4.63
CA SER A 84 -6.94 14.68 -4.05
C SER A 84 -7.14 16.14 -3.69
N MET A 85 -6.77 16.49 -2.45
CA MET A 85 -6.86 17.86 -1.93
C MET A 85 -5.52 18.28 -1.37
N TYR A 86 -4.95 19.34 -1.92
CA TYR A 86 -3.60 19.79 -1.58
C TYR A 86 -3.41 21.30 -1.77
N PRO A 87 -2.47 21.94 -1.04
CA PRO A 87 -2.19 23.34 -1.26
C PRO A 87 -1.47 23.56 -2.59
N ARG A 88 -1.59 24.76 -3.13
CA ARG A 88 -0.98 25.13 -4.42
C ARG A 88 0.55 24.91 -4.45
N ASP A 89 1.24 25.06 -3.32
CA ASP A 89 2.69 24.83 -3.21
C ASP A 89 3.07 23.33 -3.19
N ALA A 90 2.11 22.43 -3.18
CA ALA A 90 2.33 21.01 -3.38
C ALA A 90 2.42 20.62 -4.87
N MET A 91 2.11 21.52 -5.79
CA MET A 91 2.23 21.30 -7.22
C MET A 91 3.69 21.50 -7.69
N PRO A 92 4.10 20.86 -8.81
CA PRO A 92 3.31 19.96 -9.63
C PRO A 92 3.21 18.51 -9.09
N LEU A 93 3.91 18.15 -8.03
CA LEU A 93 4.02 16.78 -7.51
C LEU A 93 2.64 16.13 -7.26
N TRP A 94 1.76 16.83 -6.57
CA TRP A 94 0.46 16.27 -6.15
C TRP A 94 -0.51 16.06 -7.31
N ASN A 95 -0.60 17.03 -8.23
CA ASN A 95 -1.51 16.88 -9.38
C ASN A 95 -1.03 15.82 -10.38
N ASP A 96 0.27 15.57 -10.44
CA ASP A 96 0.83 14.56 -11.33
C ASP A 96 0.67 13.12 -10.77
N ILE A 97 0.65 12.97 -9.44
CA ILE A 97 0.84 11.66 -8.79
C ILE A 97 -0.37 11.23 -7.95
N SER A 98 -0.95 12.14 -7.13
CA SER A 98 -1.80 11.74 -6.01
C SER A 98 -3.03 10.94 -6.45
N THR A 99 -3.85 11.48 -7.36
CA THR A 99 -5.10 10.81 -7.79
C THR A 99 -4.82 9.50 -8.54
N ALA A 100 -3.72 9.45 -9.32
CA ALA A 100 -3.29 8.22 -9.98
C ALA A 100 -2.89 7.13 -8.96
N ALA A 101 -2.20 7.52 -7.88
CA ALA A 101 -1.85 6.59 -6.80
C ALA A 101 -3.08 6.09 -6.03
N VAL A 102 -4.09 6.95 -5.80
CA VAL A 102 -5.39 6.52 -5.23
C VAL A 102 -6.06 5.48 -6.12
N ILE A 103 -6.14 5.73 -7.44
CA ILE A 103 -6.75 4.80 -8.39
C ILE A 103 -5.98 3.48 -8.43
N GLN A 104 -4.64 3.53 -8.46
CA GLN A 104 -3.84 2.31 -8.44
C GLN A 104 -4.07 1.47 -7.18
N THR A 105 -4.23 2.14 -6.03
CA THR A 105 -4.57 1.44 -4.78
C THR A 105 -5.93 0.75 -4.90
N LEU A 106 -6.95 1.46 -5.39
CA LEU A 106 -8.29 0.89 -5.59
C LEU A 106 -8.23 -0.35 -6.48
N LYS A 107 -7.46 -0.28 -7.58
CA LYS A 107 -7.29 -1.38 -8.52
C LYS A 107 -6.60 -2.58 -7.88
N THR A 108 -5.36 -2.44 -7.42
CA THR A 108 -4.55 -3.57 -6.94
C THR A 108 -5.14 -4.22 -5.69
N TYR A 109 -5.59 -3.40 -4.72
CA TYR A 109 -6.19 -3.95 -3.51
C TYR A 109 -7.55 -4.60 -3.78
N GLY A 110 -8.30 -4.06 -4.74
CA GLY A 110 -9.55 -4.66 -5.20
C GLY A 110 -9.35 -6.03 -5.83
N GLU A 111 -8.32 -6.17 -6.66
CA GLU A 111 -7.95 -7.41 -7.32
C GLU A 111 -7.41 -8.47 -6.33
N MET A 112 -6.58 -8.06 -5.37
CA MET A 112 -5.90 -8.99 -4.46
C MET A 112 -6.69 -9.32 -3.19
N ALA A 113 -7.64 -8.46 -2.77
CA ALA A 113 -8.44 -8.66 -1.56
C ALA A 113 -9.94 -8.73 -1.87
N PHE A 114 -10.57 -7.60 -2.11
CA PHE A 114 -11.97 -7.47 -2.54
C PHE A 114 -12.23 -6.06 -3.04
N GLU A 115 -13.23 -5.89 -3.90
CA GLU A 115 -13.62 -4.60 -4.45
C GLU A 115 -13.96 -3.58 -3.35
N TYR A 116 -13.47 -2.35 -3.51
CA TYR A 116 -13.68 -1.27 -2.57
C TYR A 116 -15.17 -0.95 -2.40
N PRO A 117 -15.75 -1.08 -1.19
CA PRO A 117 -17.21 -0.96 -1.04
C PRO A 117 -17.71 0.48 -0.95
N TYR A 118 -16.85 1.45 -0.64
CA TYR A 118 -17.26 2.82 -0.41
C TYR A 118 -17.34 3.64 -1.71
N PRO A 119 -18.10 4.75 -1.72
CA PRO A 119 -18.33 5.54 -2.94
C PRO A 119 -17.15 6.44 -3.32
N LYS A 120 -16.18 6.62 -2.42
CA LYS A 120 -15.03 7.50 -2.66
C LYS A 120 -13.82 7.10 -1.85
N ALA A 121 -12.64 7.49 -2.34
CA ALA A 121 -11.38 7.50 -1.60
C ALA A 121 -10.72 8.87 -1.76
N SER A 122 -10.30 9.49 -0.67
CA SER A 122 -9.73 10.84 -0.69
C SER A 122 -8.34 10.86 -0.09
N ASN A 123 -7.40 11.48 -0.80
CA ASN A 123 -6.08 11.79 -0.29
C ASN A 123 -5.96 13.29 -0.01
N VAL A 124 -5.64 13.66 1.22
CA VAL A 124 -5.55 15.04 1.68
C VAL A 124 -4.13 15.35 2.14
N ASN A 125 -3.52 16.40 1.60
CA ASN A 125 -2.24 16.85 2.10
C ASN A 125 -2.41 17.42 3.51
N GLY A 126 -1.99 16.65 4.51
CA GLY A 126 -2.15 16.98 5.92
C GLY A 126 -0.82 17.30 6.63
N PRO A 127 -0.87 17.68 7.91
CA PRO A 127 0.31 17.90 8.73
C PRO A 127 1.00 16.60 9.16
N ALA A 128 0.31 15.45 9.07
CA ALA A 128 0.88 14.13 9.32
C ALA A 128 1.68 13.65 8.10
N GLY A 129 2.71 12.83 8.33
CA GLY A 129 3.48 12.19 7.26
C GLY A 129 2.65 11.17 6.49
N GLY A 130 1.86 10.40 7.22
CA GLY A 130 0.84 9.47 6.77
C GLY A 130 -0.15 9.24 7.91
N MET A 131 -1.44 9.11 7.61
CA MET A 131 -2.48 8.75 8.58
C MET A 131 -3.77 8.35 7.87
N GLU A 132 -4.26 7.22 8.24
CA GLU A 132 -5.44 6.58 7.65
C GLU A 132 -6.72 6.85 8.44
N TYR A 133 -7.82 7.00 7.69
CA TYR A 133 -9.21 6.96 8.18
C TYR A 133 -10.11 6.40 7.06
N PRO A 134 -11.31 5.90 7.39
CA PRO A 134 -12.25 5.46 6.37
C PRO A 134 -12.52 6.54 5.32
N MET A 135 -12.26 6.23 4.06
CA MET A 135 -12.48 7.09 2.89
C MET A 135 -11.68 8.41 2.85
N VAL A 136 -10.86 8.72 3.84
CA VAL A 136 -9.99 9.91 3.84
C VAL A 136 -8.63 9.58 4.45
N ALA A 137 -7.58 9.73 3.66
CA ALA A 137 -6.20 9.58 4.10
C ALA A 137 -5.52 10.96 4.18
N PHE A 138 -4.59 11.11 5.11
CA PHE A 138 -3.75 12.28 5.23
C PHE A 138 -2.33 11.92 4.85
N CYS A 139 -1.77 12.58 3.83
CA CYS A 139 -0.42 12.32 3.35
C CYS A 139 0.44 13.57 3.40
N GLY A 140 1.71 13.37 3.73
CA GLY A 140 2.74 14.40 3.63
C GLY A 140 3.24 14.54 2.19
N ALA A 141 4.53 14.81 2.07
CA ALA A 141 5.27 15.08 0.84
C ALA A 141 4.86 16.39 0.13
N ARG A 142 5.80 17.32 0.08
CA ARG A 142 5.69 18.55 -0.68
C ARG A 142 6.98 18.80 -1.45
N PRO A 143 6.94 19.42 -2.63
CA PRO A 143 8.14 19.82 -3.33
C PRO A 143 9.07 20.65 -2.43
N ARG A 144 10.37 20.41 -2.58
CA ARG A 144 11.42 21.16 -1.90
C ARG A 144 12.41 21.62 -2.96
N PRO A 145 13.16 22.70 -2.72
CA PRO A 145 14.24 23.08 -3.62
C PRO A 145 15.15 21.88 -3.88
N MET A 146 15.37 21.61 -5.15
CA MET A 146 16.26 20.53 -5.57
C MET A 146 17.72 20.93 -5.38
N GLY A 147 18.57 20.00 -4.97
CA GLY A 147 19.99 20.23 -4.79
C GLY A 147 20.75 20.25 -6.13
N ASP A 148 22.05 20.57 -6.07
CA ASP A 148 22.93 20.67 -7.24
C ASP A 148 23.09 19.36 -8.03
N ASN A 149 22.69 18.24 -7.44
CA ASN A 149 22.75 16.89 -8.07
C ASN A 149 21.46 16.48 -8.76
N ALA A 150 20.47 17.37 -8.89
CA ALA A 150 19.22 17.06 -9.58
C ALA A 150 19.47 16.78 -11.06
N THR A 151 18.84 15.73 -11.57
CA THR A 151 18.91 15.36 -12.99
C THR A 151 18.10 16.35 -13.84
N GLU A 152 18.40 16.41 -15.16
CA GLU A 152 17.61 17.22 -16.09
C GLU A 152 16.13 16.84 -16.10
N ALA A 153 15.82 15.54 -15.95
CA ALA A 153 14.46 15.04 -15.84
C ALA A 153 13.75 15.54 -14.59
N GLU A 154 14.41 15.49 -13.42
CA GLU A 154 13.88 16.01 -12.16
C GLU A 154 13.66 17.54 -12.23
N LEU A 155 14.58 18.27 -12.84
CA LEU A 155 14.42 19.72 -13.05
C LEU A 155 13.23 20.03 -13.97
N ALA A 156 13.02 19.25 -15.02
CA ALA A 156 11.92 19.42 -15.95
C ALA A 156 10.55 19.10 -15.32
N GLN A 157 10.47 18.05 -14.49
CA GLN A 157 9.23 17.68 -13.80
C GLN A 157 8.93 18.57 -12.56
N GLY A 158 9.92 19.26 -12.01
CA GLY A 158 9.76 20.17 -10.88
C GLY A 158 9.85 19.53 -9.48
N TYR A 159 10.21 18.25 -9.39
CA TYR A 159 10.41 17.52 -8.12
C TYR A 159 11.40 16.36 -8.30
N SER A 160 12.01 15.90 -7.20
CA SER A 160 12.94 14.78 -7.25
C SER A 160 12.22 13.42 -7.34
N ASN A 161 12.88 12.42 -7.92
CA ASN A 161 12.37 11.05 -7.92
C ASN A 161 12.17 10.49 -6.50
N GLY A 162 12.99 10.89 -5.56
CA GLY A 162 12.80 10.55 -4.14
C GLY A 162 11.48 11.06 -3.58
N LEU A 163 11.05 12.30 -3.94
CA LEU A 163 9.76 12.83 -3.54
C LEU A 163 8.59 12.19 -4.30
N LYS A 164 8.78 11.89 -5.58
CA LYS A 164 7.81 11.12 -6.38
C LYS A 164 7.46 9.81 -5.69
N TYR A 165 8.47 9.01 -5.39
CA TYR A 165 8.27 7.71 -4.75
C TYR A 165 7.77 7.82 -3.31
N ALA A 166 8.18 8.87 -2.57
CA ALA A 166 7.64 9.13 -1.25
C ALA A 166 6.13 9.41 -1.28
N LEU A 167 5.65 10.21 -2.26
CA LEU A 167 4.21 10.48 -2.41
C LEU A 167 3.45 9.25 -2.90
N ILE A 168 3.96 8.52 -3.88
CA ILE A 168 3.37 7.26 -4.34
C ILE A 168 3.22 6.32 -3.14
N GLY A 169 4.31 6.03 -2.43
CA GLY A 169 4.31 5.07 -1.34
C GLY A 169 3.37 5.46 -0.21
N VAL A 170 3.41 6.71 0.28
CA VAL A 170 2.52 7.13 1.35
C VAL A 170 1.05 7.16 0.91
N THR A 171 0.75 7.56 -0.33
CA THR A 171 -0.65 7.58 -0.82
C THR A 171 -1.22 6.16 -0.93
N ILE A 172 -0.47 5.23 -1.52
CA ILE A 172 -0.90 3.82 -1.65
C ILE A 172 -1.07 3.21 -0.25
N HIS A 173 -0.15 3.47 0.67
CA HIS A 173 -0.19 2.96 2.03
C HIS A 173 -1.43 3.45 2.77
N GLU A 174 -1.63 4.77 2.87
CA GLU A 174 -2.73 5.34 3.65
C GLU A 174 -4.12 5.05 3.04
N VAL A 175 -4.23 5.04 1.73
CA VAL A 175 -5.48 4.63 1.07
C VAL A 175 -5.70 3.12 1.21
N GLY A 176 -4.65 2.32 1.17
CA GLY A 176 -4.68 0.87 1.36
C GLY A 176 -5.23 0.44 2.71
N HIS A 177 -5.01 1.22 3.75
CA HIS A 177 -5.57 0.99 5.08
C HIS A 177 -7.11 0.95 5.11
N ASN A 178 -7.81 1.39 4.08
CA ASN A 178 -9.25 1.16 3.98
C ASN A 178 -9.60 -0.33 4.00
N TRP A 179 -8.73 -1.21 3.47
CA TRP A 179 -8.90 -2.67 3.56
C TRP A 179 -8.43 -3.20 4.91
N PHE A 180 -7.21 -2.86 5.32
CA PHE A 180 -6.57 -3.27 6.56
C PHE A 180 -6.01 -2.02 7.27
N PRO A 181 -6.55 -1.56 8.42
CA PRO A 181 -7.47 -2.26 9.31
C PRO A 181 -8.92 -1.74 9.25
N MET A 182 -9.29 -0.85 8.31
CA MET A 182 -10.59 -0.18 8.40
C MET A 182 -11.75 -1.14 8.16
N ILE A 183 -11.71 -1.96 7.10
CA ILE A 183 -12.77 -2.93 6.77
C ILE A 183 -12.48 -4.29 7.41
N VAL A 184 -11.30 -4.86 7.19
CA VAL A 184 -10.84 -6.05 7.93
C VAL A 184 -10.10 -5.55 9.16
N ASN A 185 -10.82 -5.44 10.27
CA ASN A 185 -10.31 -4.81 11.48
C ASN A 185 -9.24 -5.66 12.19
N SER A 186 -8.45 -5.05 13.05
CA SER A 186 -7.48 -5.74 13.90
C SER A 186 -7.37 -5.09 15.27
N ASP A 187 -6.71 -5.74 16.21
CA ASP A 187 -6.25 -5.14 17.46
C ASP A 187 -4.87 -4.53 17.21
N GLU A 188 -4.84 -3.36 16.55
CA GLU A 188 -3.62 -2.67 16.07
C GLU A 188 -2.61 -2.46 17.21
N ARG A 189 -3.10 -2.05 18.38
CA ARG A 189 -2.24 -1.84 19.54
C ARG A 189 -1.55 -3.11 20.00
N LYS A 190 -2.13 -4.26 19.71
CA LYS A 190 -1.60 -5.56 20.10
C LYS A 190 -0.85 -6.23 18.96
N TRP A 191 -1.37 -6.12 17.75
CA TRP A 191 -0.89 -6.82 16.56
C TRP A 191 -0.71 -5.87 15.38
N THR A 192 0.28 -4.96 15.47
CA THR A 192 0.59 -3.97 14.42
C THR A 192 0.72 -4.61 13.03
N TRP A 193 1.26 -5.82 12.93
CA TRP A 193 1.45 -6.48 11.65
C TRP A 193 0.16 -6.83 10.90
N MET A 194 -0.97 -6.96 11.60
CA MET A 194 -2.28 -7.21 10.96
C MET A 194 -2.88 -5.97 10.32
N ASP A 195 -2.42 -4.82 10.74
CA ASP A 195 -2.68 -3.52 10.17
C ASP A 195 -1.60 -3.21 9.13
N GLU A 196 -0.45 -2.82 9.58
CA GLU A 196 0.65 -2.30 8.79
C GLU A 196 1.31 -3.33 7.88
N GLY A 197 1.44 -4.56 8.35
CA GLY A 197 2.10 -5.62 7.62
C GLY A 197 1.30 -6.16 6.45
N LEU A 198 -0.03 -6.37 6.65
CA LEU A 198 -0.92 -6.79 5.57
C LEU A 198 -1.06 -5.67 4.53
N ASN A 199 -1.17 -4.43 4.99
CA ASN A 199 -1.22 -3.27 4.11
C ASN A 199 0.09 -3.10 3.32
N THR A 200 1.26 -3.18 3.97
CA THR A 200 2.57 -3.10 3.29
C THR A 200 2.77 -4.22 2.26
N PHE A 201 2.22 -5.39 2.49
CA PHE A 201 2.27 -6.49 1.51
C PHE A 201 1.55 -6.10 0.21
N LEU A 202 0.32 -5.59 0.28
CA LEU A 202 -0.43 -5.16 -0.90
C LEU A 202 0.18 -3.89 -1.53
N GLN A 203 0.63 -2.95 -0.71
CA GLN A 203 1.34 -1.75 -1.15
C GLN A 203 2.50 -2.08 -2.08
N HIS A 204 3.30 -3.09 -1.74
CA HIS A 204 4.43 -3.52 -2.55
C HIS A 204 4.06 -3.82 -4.01
N TYR A 205 2.93 -4.48 -4.24
CA TYR A 205 2.45 -4.77 -5.60
C TYR A 205 1.89 -3.53 -6.28
N ALA A 206 1.08 -2.74 -5.59
CA ALA A 206 0.51 -1.52 -6.14
C ALA A 206 1.57 -0.49 -6.56
N GLU A 207 2.65 -0.35 -5.78
CA GLU A 207 3.79 0.53 -6.09
C GLU A 207 4.49 0.12 -7.39
N VAL A 208 4.76 -1.17 -7.56
CA VAL A 208 5.46 -1.71 -8.73
C VAL A 208 4.58 -1.71 -9.98
N GLU A 209 3.28 -1.88 -9.83
CA GLU A 209 2.32 -1.78 -10.93
C GLU A 209 2.17 -0.33 -11.41
N LEU A 210 2.16 0.64 -10.49
CA LEU A 210 2.09 2.06 -10.84
C LEU A 210 3.39 2.53 -11.50
N ASP A 211 4.53 2.14 -10.95
CA ASP A 211 5.85 2.48 -11.48
C ASP A 211 6.81 1.28 -11.35
N PRO A 212 7.15 0.59 -12.46
CA PRO A 212 8.07 -0.54 -12.43
C PRO A 212 9.46 -0.21 -11.87
N GLU A 213 9.88 1.06 -11.86
CA GLU A 213 11.15 1.53 -11.32
C GLU A 213 11.06 1.89 -9.82
N PHE A 214 9.90 1.69 -9.19
CA PHE A 214 9.74 1.96 -7.76
C PHE A 214 10.79 1.20 -6.94
N PRO A 215 11.49 1.86 -6.00
CA PRO A 215 12.70 1.31 -5.36
C PRO A 215 12.46 0.14 -4.38
N ARG A 216 11.23 -0.31 -4.19
CA ARG A 216 10.86 -1.49 -3.38
C ARG A 216 11.43 -1.44 -1.96
N TRP A 217 11.24 -0.32 -1.28
CA TRP A 217 11.78 -0.08 0.06
C TRP A 217 11.24 -1.04 1.14
N ARG A 218 10.04 -1.58 0.94
CA ARG A 218 9.35 -2.52 1.83
C ARG A 218 8.69 -3.63 1.01
N GLY A 219 8.29 -4.72 1.68
CA GLY A 219 7.62 -5.86 1.03
C GLY A 219 8.56 -6.81 0.29
N SER A 220 9.66 -6.32 -0.29
CA SER A 220 10.69 -7.18 -0.89
C SER A 220 11.52 -7.89 0.19
N PRO A 221 11.76 -9.21 0.07
CA PRO A 221 12.64 -9.93 1.00
C PRO A 221 14.05 -9.36 1.07
N GLN A 222 14.56 -8.80 -0.03
CA GLN A 222 15.89 -8.19 -0.07
C GLN A 222 16.00 -6.95 0.82
N ALA A 223 14.91 -6.20 1.01
CA ALA A 223 14.90 -4.98 1.79
C ALA A 223 15.13 -5.21 3.30
N ILE A 224 14.86 -6.43 3.80
CA ILE A 224 14.96 -6.75 5.23
C ILE A 224 16.20 -7.57 5.61
N VAL A 225 17.10 -7.88 4.67
CA VAL A 225 18.27 -8.75 4.94
C VAL A 225 19.11 -8.25 6.10
N GLU A 226 19.38 -6.95 6.17
CA GLU A 226 20.18 -6.38 7.27
C GLU A 226 19.44 -6.46 8.61
N TYR A 227 18.13 -6.20 8.62
CA TYR A 227 17.31 -6.36 9.82
C TYR A 227 17.26 -7.82 10.29
N MET A 228 17.17 -8.79 9.38
CA MET A 228 17.17 -10.22 9.72
C MET A 228 18.49 -10.70 10.36
N ARG A 229 19.57 -9.95 10.18
CA ARG A 229 20.88 -10.24 10.84
C ARG A 229 20.99 -9.65 12.24
N ASP A 230 20.09 -8.74 12.63
CA ASP A 230 20.12 -8.16 13.98
C ASP A 230 19.70 -9.23 15.01
N PRO A 231 20.61 -9.62 15.94
CA PRO A 231 20.28 -10.59 16.97
C PRO A 231 19.25 -10.08 18.00
N ASP A 232 19.07 -8.77 18.08
CA ASP A 232 18.18 -8.10 19.03
C ASP A 232 16.81 -7.76 18.42
N GLN A 233 16.46 -8.33 17.26
CA GLN A 233 15.14 -8.16 16.66
C GLN A 233 14.05 -8.80 17.51
N PHE A 234 12.82 -8.29 17.41
CA PHE A 234 11.67 -8.86 18.09
C PHE A 234 10.89 -9.81 17.15
N PRO A 235 10.26 -10.90 17.68
CA PRO A 235 9.25 -11.64 16.90
C PRO A 235 8.12 -10.73 16.42
N ILE A 236 7.56 -10.99 15.25
CA ILE A 236 6.41 -10.22 14.72
C ILE A 236 5.21 -10.28 15.71
N MET A 237 5.04 -11.42 16.38
CA MET A 237 3.97 -11.64 17.36
C MET A 237 4.22 -10.97 18.72
N THR A 238 5.21 -10.10 18.83
CA THR A 238 5.41 -9.29 20.04
C THR A 238 4.33 -8.21 20.14
N HIS A 239 3.78 -8.02 21.32
CA HIS A 239 2.83 -6.92 21.58
C HIS A 239 3.48 -5.57 21.21
N SER A 240 2.78 -4.74 20.47
CA SER A 240 3.34 -3.52 19.85
C SER A 240 3.99 -2.57 20.87
N ASP A 241 3.42 -2.42 22.07
CA ASP A 241 3.97 -1.59 23.14
C ASP A 241 5.32 -2.11 23.70
N LEU A 242 5.69 -3.35 23.39
CA LEU A 242 6.94 -3.97 23.84
C LEU A 242 8.05 -3.94 22.80
N ILE A 243 7.76 -3.50 21.58
CA ILE A 243 8.75 -3.38 20.51
C ILE A 243 9.54 -2.10 20.70
N ALA A 244 10.70 -2.22 21.37
CA ALA A 244 11.49 -1.05 21.82
C ALA A 244 12.34 -0.41 20.71
N LYS A 245 12.59 -1.13 19.59
CA LYS A 245 13.37 -0.64 18.44
C LYS A 245 12.90 -1.27 17.15
N ASP A 246 13.27 -0.68 16.05
CA ASP A 246 12.99 -1.18 14.69
C ASP A 246 11.52 -1.52 14.42
N PHE A 247 10.62 -0.74 15.00
CA PHE A 247 9.18 -0.92 14.90
C PHE A 247 8.71 -1.02 13.45
N GLY A 248 9.24 -0.16 12.55
CA GLY A 248 8.90 -0.19 11.13
C GLY A 248 9.35 -1.48 10.41
N ASN A 249 10.48 -2.07 10.81
CA ASN A 249 10.89 -3.36 10.28
C ASN A 249 10.03 -4.49 10.83
N ASN A 250 9.70 -4.45 12.12
CA ASN A 250 8.92 -5.50 12.78
C ASN A 250 7.45 -5.52 12.32
N GLY A 251 6.77 -4.37 12.36
CA GLY A 251 5.33 -4.28 12.09
C GLY A 251 5.00 -4.21 10.59
N TYR A 252 5.87 -3.67 9.76
CA TYR A 252 5.65 -3.40 8.33
C TYR A 252 6.45 -4.35 7.43
N ALA A 253 7.78 -4.19 7.42
CA ALA A 253 8.61 -4.77 6.38
C ALA A 253 8.78 -6.29 6.51
N LYS A 254 8.99 -6.82 7.72
CA LYS A 254 9.20 -8.25 7.95
C LYS A 254 7.94 -9.08 7.67
N PRO A 255 6.73 -8.72 8.16
CA PRO A 255 5.53 -9.46 7.80
C PRO A 255 5.25 -9.40 6.30
N ALA A 256 5.36 -8.22 5.66
CA ALA A 256 5.16 -8.07 4.23
C ALA A 256 6.13 -8.94 3.41
N ALA A 257 7.43 -8.91 3.73
CA ALA A 257 8.43 -9.75 3.07
C ALA A 257 8.15 -11.25 3.26
N GLY A 258 7.66 -11.66 4.43
CA GLY A 258 7.27 -13.05 4.69
C GLY A 258 6.10 -13.48 3.82
N LEU A 259 5.08 -12.64 3.68
CA LEU A 259 3.94 -12.90 2.81
C LEU A 259 4.34 -12.91 1.33
N THR A 260 5.23 -11.99 0.91
CA THR A 260 5.78 -12.00 -0.45
C THR A 260 6.53 -13.31 -0.74
N MET A 261 7.36 -13.80 0.19
CA MET A 261 8.03 -15.09 0.01
C MET A 261 7.03 -16.27 -0.02
N LEU A 262 6.01 -16.23 0.82
CA LEU A 262 4.98 -17.26 0.84
C LEU A 262 4.23 -17.30 -0.51
N ARG A 263 3.91 -16.14 -1.07
CA ARG A 263 3.27 -15.99 -2.36
C ARG A 263 4.16 -16.42 -3.52
N GLU A 264 5.41 -15.87 -3.59
CA GLU A 264 6.25 -16.03 -4.78
C GLU A 264 7.05 -17.34 -4.80
N ALA A 265 7.41 -17.89 -3.63
CA ALA A 265 8.34 -19.01 -3.54
C ALA A 265 7.76 -20.28 -2.95
N VAL A 266 6.67 -20.22 -2.21
CA VAL A 266 6.11 -21.39 -1.50
C VAL A 266 4.81 -21.88 -2.16
N LEU A 267 3.77 -21.07 -2.16
CA LEU A 267 2.43 -21.45 -2.65
C LEU A 267 2.25 -21.19 -4.14
N GLY A 268 2.94 -20.19 -4.68
CA GLY A 268 2.64 -19.60 -5.98
C GLY A 268 1.53 -18.57 -5.90
N PRO A 269 1.53 -17.57 -6.83
CA PRO A 269 0.59 -16.45 -6.79
C PRO A 269 -0.88 -16.89 -6.80
N GLU A 270 -1.26 -17.83 -7.65
CA GLU A 270 -2.65 -18.26 -7.80
C GLU A 270 -3.24 -18.78 -6.47
N VAL A 271 -2.54 -19.73 -5.83
CA VAL A 271 -3.00 -20.34 -4.58
C VAL A 271 -2.99 -19.33 -3.43
N PHE A 272 -1.94 -18.52 -3.36
CA PHE A 272 -1.83 -17.52 -2.31
C PHE A 272 -2.90 -16.43 -2.44
N ASP A 273 -3.11 -15.91 -3.63
CA ASP A 273 -4.06 -14.81 -3.88
C ASP A 273 -5.49 -15.24 -3.59
N ASP A 274 -5.87 -16.46 -3.99
CA ASP A 274 -7.17 -17.05 -3.65
C ASP A 274 -7.36 -17.19 -2.13
N ALA A 275 -6.34 -17.68 -1.42
CA ALA A 275 -6.38 -17.83 0.04
C ALA A 275 -6.46 -16.47 0.75
N PHE A 276 -5.67 -15.48 0.30
CA PHE A 276 -5.62 -14.15 0.88
C PHE A 276 -6.93 -13.38 0.63
N SER A 277 -7.44 -13.40 -0.60
CA SER A 277 -8.75 -12.83 -0.93
C SER A 277 -9.87 -13.49 -0.14
N GLY A 278 -9.84 -14.81 0.00
CA GLY A 278 -10.78 -15.57 0.83
C GLY A 278 -10.75 -15.15 2.30
N TYR A 279 -9.55 -14.89 2.86
CA TYR A 279 -9.39 -14.32 4.19
C TYR A 279 -10.02 -12.93 4.27
N ALA A 280 -9.66 -12.03 3.37
CA ALA A 280 -10.12 -10.65 3.37
C ALA A 280 -11.66 -10.55 3.27
N GLN A 281 -12.27 -11.30 2.35
CA GLN A 281 -13.73 -11.34 2.18
C GLN A 281 -14.45 -11.93 3.40
N ARG A 282 -13.93 -13.03 3.97
CA ARG A 282 -14.51 -13.68 5.16
C ARG A 282 -14.55 -12.75 6.37
N TRP A 283 -13.52 -11.93 6.50
CA TRP A 283 -13.33 -11.07 7.68
C TRP A 283 -13.66 -9.59 7.43
N ALA A 284 -14.16 -9.24 6.25
CA ALA A 284 -14.69 -7.89 5.99
C ALA A 284 -15.75 -7.50 7.04
N PHE A 285 -15.63 -6.29 7.58
CA PHE A 285 -16.45 -5.71 8.65
C PHE A 285 -16.42 -6.50 9.98
N LYS A 286 -15.35 -7.29 10.19
CA LYS A 286 -15.11 -8.06 11.41
C LYS A 286 -13.73 -7.79 11.96
N LYS A 287 -13.43 -8.36 13.14
CA LYS A 287 -12.15 -8.17 13.84
C LYS A 287 -11.44 -9.52 14.07
N PRO A 288 -10.72 -10.06 13.08
CA PRO A 288 -9.96 -11.29 13.22
C PRO A 288 -8.77 -11.13 14.18
N GLN A 289 -8.32 -12.26 14.69
CA GLN A 289 -7.07 -12.40 15.44
C GLN A 289 -5.99 -13.05 14.54
N PRO A 290 -4.71 -13.01 14.92
CA PRO A 290 -3.66 -13.69 14.16
C PRO A 290 -3.95 -15.15 13.81
N SER A 291 -4.55 -15.90 14.75
CA SER A 291 -4.94 -17.30 14.54
C SER A 291 -6.00 -17.48 13.45
N ASP A 292 -6.85 -16.46 13.25
CA ASP A 292 -7.88 -16.49 12.22
C ASP A 292 -7.27 -16.25 10.83
N PHE A 293 -6.28 -15.36 10.75
CA PHE A 293 -5.48 -15.17 9.54
C PHE A 293 -4.75 -16.46 9.15
N PHE A 294 -3.96 -17.01 10.07
CA PHE A 294 -3.16 -18.22 9.79
C PHE A 294 -4.05 -19.38 9.36
N ARG A 295 -5.15 -19.62 10.07
CA ARG A 295 -6.11 -20.68 9.70
C ARG A 295 -6.78 -20.43 8.36
N SER A 296 -7.16 -19.19 8.05
CA SER A 296 -7.78 -18.87 6.76
C SER A 296 -6.82 -19.11 5.60
N MET A 297 -5.54 -18.76 5.76
CA MET A 297 -4.52 -19.02 4.76
C MET A 297 -4.28 -20.54 4.55
N GLU A 298 -4.20 -21.31 5.64
CA GLU A 298 -4.05 -22.79 5.57
C GLU A 298 -5.27 -23.44 4.93
N GLU A 299 -6.48 -23.02 5.30
CA GLU A 299 -7.73 -23.50 4.69
C GLU A 299 -7.79 -23.19 3.19
N GLY A 300 -7.44 -21.95 2.80
CA GLY A 300 -7.45 -21.52 1.40
C GLY A 300 -6.38 -22.20 0.56
N ALA A 301 -5.18 -22.36 1.11
CA ALA A 301 -4.06 -23.02 0.43
C ALA A 301 -4.20 -24.57 0.41
N GLY A 302 -4.99 -25.13 1.30
CA GLY A 302 -5.10 -26.59 1.46
C GLY A 302 -3.83 -27.25 2.02
N GLU A 303 -2.95 -26.49 2.66
CA GLU A 303 -1.66 -26.92 3.17
C GLU A 303 -1.41 -26.51 4.62
N ASP A 304 -0.63 -27.31 5.37
CA ASP A 304 -0.15 -26.96 6.71
C ASP A 304 1.03 -26.00 6.59
N LEU A 305 0.80 -24.73 6.99
CA LEU A 305 1.79 -23.66 7.00
C LEU A 305 2.32 -23.34 8.42
N ALA A 306 2.06 -24.21 9.41
CA ALA A 306 2.49 -24.00 10.79
C ALA A 306 4.01 -23.80 10.92
N TRP A 307 4.83 -24.40 10.06
CA TRP A 307 6.27 -24.21 9.99
C TRP A 307 6.64 -22.78 9.63
N MET A 308 5.91 -22.17 8.66
CA MET A 308 6.11 -20.78 8.21
C MET A 308 5.71 -19.81 9.32
N TRP A 309 4.52 -19.97 9.90
CA TRP A 309 4.06 -19.11 10.96
C TRP A 309 4.98 -19.15 12.17
N ARG A 310 5.35 -20.35 12.62
CA ARG A 310 6.29 -20.52 13.74
C ARG A 310 7.63 -19.89 13.47
N GLY A 311 8.24 -20.17 12.31
CA GLY A 311 9.57 -19.66 11.96
C GLY A 311 9.60 -18.15 11.75
N TRP A 312 8.63 -17.61 11.02
CA TRP A 312 8.67 -16.21 10.60
C TRP A 312 8.03 -15.25 11.59
N PHE A 313 6.87 -15.61 12.16
CA PHE A 313 6.08 -14.72 13.02
C PHE A 313 6.42 -14.86 14.51
N TYR A 314 6.67 -16.09 14.98
CA TYR A 314 6.86 -16.37 16.40
C TYR A 314 8.31 -16.40 16.85
N THR A 315 9.28 -16.46 15.95
CA THR A 315 10.69 -16.49 16.26
C THR A 315 11.52 -15.46 15.51
N THR A 316 12.78 -15.31 15.90
CA THR A 316 13.75 -14.44 15.25
C THR A 316 14.93 -15.23 14.68
N HIS A 317 14.76 -16.56 14.52
CA HIS A 317 15.81 -17.41 14.00
C HIS A 317 16.10 -17.08 12.54
N ALA A 318 17.35 -16.80 12.23
CA ALA A 318 17.82 -16.65 10.86
C ALA A 318 18.23 -18.01 10.30
N ASN A 319 17.96 -18.23 9.01
CA ASN A 319 18.48 -19.38 8.29
C ASN A 319 19.78 -18.94 7.59
N ASP A 320 20.88 -19.59 7.94
CA ASP A 320 22.20 -19.37 7.34
C ASP A 320 22.62 -20.61 6.57
N GLN A 321 22.21 -20.68 5.31
CA GLN A 321 22.61 -21.74 4.39
C GLN A 321 23.60 -21.20 3.37
N ARG A 322 24.68 -21.95 3.15
CA ARG A 322 25.65 -21.65 2.11
C ARG A 322 26.05 -22.91 1.37
N ILE A 323 26.38 -22.79 0.11
CA ILE A 323 27.13 -23.82 -0.61
C ILE A 323 28.58 -23.71 -0.14
N ALA A 324 29.00 -24.67 0.66
CA ALA A 324 30.34 -24.71 1.22
C ALA A 324 31.38 -25.19 0.19
N ASP A 325 31.01 -26.12 -0.66
CA ASP A 325 31.87 -26.66 -1.70
C ASP A 325 31.02 -27.18 -2.89
N VAL A 326 31.57 -27.06 -4.09
CA VAL A 326 31.07 -27.68 -5.31
C VAL A 326 32.26 -28.41 -5.96
N SER A 327 32.25 -29.72 -5.86
CA SER A 327 33.27 -30.55 -6.51
C SER A 327 32.69 -31.35 -7.67
N ARG A 328 33.42 -31.38 -8.79
CA ARG A 328 33.12 -32.21 -9.92
C ARG A 328 33.80 -33.57 -9.71
N GLN A 329 33.02 -34.63 -9.82
CA GLN A 329 33.51 -36.01 -9.78
C GLN A 329 33.37 -36.65 -11.14
N ASP A 330 34.41 -37.30 -11.59
CA ASP A 330 34.38 -38.09 -12.84
C ASP A 330 33.64 -39.40 -12.61
N THR A 331 32.74 -39.75 -13.51
CA THR A 331 31.98 -41.00 -13.41
C THR A 331 32.82 -42.25 -13.56
N GLU A 332 33.97 -42.15 -14.24
CA GLU A 332 34.90 -43.28 -14.38
C GLU A 332 35.48 -43.70 -13.00
N GLU A 333 35.69 -42.71 -12.12
CA GLU A 333 36.16 -42.89 -10.75
C GLU A 333 35.09 -43.50 -9.83
N LEU A 334 33.81 -43.17 -10.04
CA LEU A 334 32.71 -43.61 -9.21
C LEU A 334 32.01 -44.87 -9.69
N LEU A 335 31.83 -45.07 -10.99
CA LEU A 335 30.95 -46.07 -11.58
C LEU A 335 31.66 -46.96 -12.62
N GLY A 336 32.94 -46.74 -12.91
CA GLY A 336 33.72 -47.45 -13.89
C GLY A 336 33.57 -46.99 -15.33
N SER A 337 34.34 -47.58 -16.25
CA SER A 337 34.55 -47.12 -17.63
C SER A 337 33.31 -47.10 -18.55
N ALA A 338 32.21 -47.68 -18.13
CA ALA A 338 30.97 -47.72 -18.96
C ALA A 338 30.24 -46.36 -19.02
N GLU A 339 30.55 -45.44 -18.15
CA GLU A 339 29.89 -44.14 -18.00
C GLU A 339 30.80 -42.94 -18.38
N ARG A 340 31.78 -43.18 -19.27
CA ARG A 340 32.73 -42.13 -19.70
C ARG A 340 32.00 -40.91 -20.29
N GLY A 341 32.45 -39.71 -19.88
CA GLY A 341 31.93 -38.45 -20.39
C GLY A 341 30.74 -37.87 -19.64
N ARG A 342 30.33 -38.49 -18.56
CA ARG A 342 29.35 -37.91 -17.64
C ARG A 342 30.09 -37.36 -16.40
N TYR A 343 29.52 -36.31 -15.77
CA TYR A 343 30.03 -35.71 -14.57
C TYR A 343 28.94 -35.59 -13.54
N TYR A 344 29.28 -35.85 -12.28
CA TYR A 344 28.44 -35.57 -11.14
C TYR A 344 29.02 -34.40 -10.36
N TYR A 345 28.15 -33.52 -9.90
CA TYR A 345 28.54 -32.44 -9.02
C TYR A 345 28.10 -32.78 -7.59
N ARG A 346 29.05 -32.80 -6.69
CA ARG A 346 28.79 -32.88 -5.25
C ARG A 346 28.68 -31.45 -4.73
N ILE A 347 27.52 -31.13 -4.16
CA ILE A 347 27.25 -29.85 -3.50
C ILE A 347 27.20 -30.14 -2.01
N THR A 348 28.00 -29.41 -1.23
CA THR A 348 28.08 -29.54 0.23
C THR A 348 27.76 -28.23 0.89
#